data_1b716da6a94ec48aa598b4586d102ed4
#
_entry.id   1b716da6a94ec48aa598b4586d102ed4
#
_cell.length_a   1.000
_cell.length_b   1.000
_cell.length_c   1.000
_cell.angle_alpha   90.00
_cell.angle_beta   90.00
_cell.angle_gamma   90.00
#
_symmetry.space_group_name_H-M   'P 1'
#
loop_
_entity.id
_entity.type
_entity.pdbx_description
1 polymer ?
#
loop_
_entity_poly.entity_id
_entity_poly.type
_entity_poly.pdbx_seq_one_letter_code
_entity_poly.pdbx_strand_id
1 'polypeptide(L)'
;MKTPGKDLNKAFEQAKAYALTLPQKEIPKAILTSDFLNFQYYDLEDNAKKYEFTLEELTAYLELFSSIAGYTTVEFNHFDPVNIIAAERMGKLHNYLKASNYEGHPLEMYLVRLLFCFFADASGIFPEKNTFTHYIANRTNADGSDLALHLGLIFDTLNKPPEARLKNLDDDLKKFPYVNGGLFAERLETAAFDSKTLPPPSFPLA
;
A
#
# COMPACT_ATOMS: atom_id res chain seq x y z
N MET A 1 -11.41 -1.54 -36.08
CA MET A 1 -12.80 -1.08 -36.25
C MET A 1 -13.41 -1.71 -37.50
N LYS A 2 -14.63 -2.21 -37.40
CA LYS A 2 -15.33 -2.83 -38.54
C LYS A 2 -16.65 -2.12 -38.78
N THR A 3 -17.14 -2.17 -40.03
CA THR A 3 -18.44 -1.63 -40.40
C THR A 3 -19.56 -2.35 -39.62
N PRO A 4 -20.67 -1.65 -39.25
CA PRO A 4 -21.78 -2.23 -38.53
C PRO A 4 -22.25 -3.56 -39.14
N GLY A 5 -22.53 -4.56 -38.33
CA GLY A 5 -23.00 -5.88 -38.75
C GLY A 5 -21.91 -6.91 -39.13
N LYS A 6 -20.62 -6.61 -38.99
CA LYS A 6 -19.54 -7.59 -39.19
C LYS A 6 -19.27 -8.40 -37.91
N ASP A 7 -18.83 -9.64 -38.16
CA ASP A 7 -18.48 -10.60 -37.11
C ASP A 7 -17.34 -10.07 -36.22
N LEU A 8 -17.69 -9.70 -34.97
CA LEU A 8 -16.77 -9.18 -33.96
C LEU A 8 -15.86 -10.30 -33.41
N ASN A 9 -16.30 -11.56 -33.43
CA ASN A 9 -15.46 -12.68 -33.01
C ASN A 9 -14.28 -12.86 -33.97
N LYS A 10 -14.50 -12.67 -35.28
CA LYS A 10 -13.41 -12.70 -36.24
C LYS A 10 -12.43 -11.53 -36.07
N ALA A 11 -12.93 -10.39 -35.59
CA ALA A 11 -12.06 -9.26 -35.21
C ALA A 11 -11.23 -9.57 -33.98
N PHE A 12 -11.80 -10.26 -33.00
CA PHE A 12 -11.07 -10.73 -31.82
C PHE A 12 -9.95 -11.70 -32.19
N GLU A 13 -10.23 -12.73 -33.00
CA GLU A 13 -9.18 -13.68 -33.43
C GLU A 13 -8.02 -13.00 -34.15
N GLN A 14 -8.30 -11.99 -34.98
CA GLN A 14 -7.25 -11.21 -35.64
C GLN A 14 -6.42 -10.39 -34.63
N ALA A 15 -7.07 -9.73 -33.66
CA ALA A 15 -6.40 -8.95 -32.63
C ALA A 15 -5.56 -9.83 -31.70
N LYS A 16 -6.09 -11.00 -31.33
CA LYS A 16 -5.40 -12.00 -30.52
C LYS A 16 -4.16 -12.55 -31.22
N ALA A 17 -4.29 -12.90 -32.51
CA ALA A 17 -3.14 -13.34 -33.30
C ALA A 17 -2.04 -12.27 -33.36
N TYR A 18 -2.41 -10.99 -33.48
CA TYR A 18 -1.45 -9.89 -33.44
C TYR A 18 -0.81 -9.74 -32.04
N ALA A 19 -1.60 -9.77 -30.97
CA ALA A 19 -1.10 -9.68 -29.61
C ALA A 19 -0.05 -10.76 -29.28
N LEU A 20 -0.22 -11.97 -29.80
CA LEU A 20 0.72 -13.09 -29.61
C LEU A 20 2.06 -12.87 -30.33
N THR A 21 2.16 -11.93 -31.28
CA THR A 21 3.43 -11.58 -31.93
C THR A 21 4.24 -10.53 -31.18
N LEU A 22 3.65 -9.91 -30.15
CA LEU A 22 4.30 -8.88 -29.38
C LEU A 22 5.26 -9.48 -28.32
N PRO A 23 6.31 -8.75 -27.91
CA PRO A 23 7.14 -9.10 -26.76
C PRO A 23 6.29 -9.28 -25.51
N GLN A 24 6.63 -10.21 -24.64
CA GLN A 24 5.85 -10.55 -23.45
C GLN A 24 5.47 -9.35 -22.55
N LYS A 25 6.32 -8.30 -22.53
CA LYS A 25 6.08 -7.08 -21.77
C LYS A 25 5.08 -6.12 -22.44
N GLU A 26 4.78 -6.33 -23.71
CA GLU A 26 3.90 -5.47 -24.53
C GLU A 26 2.57 -6.15 -24.86
N ILE A 27 2.35 -7.37 -24.38
CA ILE A 27 1.08 -8.09 -24.56
C ILE A 27 -0.01 -7.28 -23.82
N PRO A 28 -1.10 -6.90 -24.51
CA PRO A 28 -2.18 -6.16 -23.90
C PRO A 28 -2.92 -7.02 -22.85
N LYS A 29 -3.43 -6.40 -21.82
CA LYS A 29 -4.24 -7.06 -20.79
C LYS A 29 -5.64 -7.38 -21.25
N ALA A 30 -6.15 -6.63 -22.21
CA ALA A 30 -7.49 -6.79 -22.74
C ALA A 30 -7.54 -6.49 -24.26
N ILE A 31 -8.55 -7.05 -24.92
CA ILE A 31 -8.89 -6.75 -26.32
C ILE A 31 -10.32 -6.25 -26.37
N LEU A 32 -10.51 -5.08 -26.98
CA LEU A 32 -11.83 -4.53 -27.25
C LEU A 32 -12.11 -4.57 -28.75
N THR A 33 -13.22 -5.20 -29.13
CA THR A 33 -13.73 -5.16 -30.52
C THR A 33 -15.09 -4.48 -30.57
N SER A 34 -15.33 -3.68 -31.59
CA SER A 34 -16.59 -2.94 -31.73
C SER A 34 -16.94 -2.67 -33.18
N ASP A 35 -18.24 -2.63 -33.45
CA ASP A 35 -18.85 -2.08 -34.66
C ASP A 35 -19.60 -0.75 -34.42
N PHE A 36 -19.33 -0.08 -33.28
CA PHE A 36 -19.95 1.11 -32.74
C PHE A 36 -21.38 0.96 -32.16
N LEU A 37 -22.05 -0.14 -32.44
CA LEU A 37 -23.34 -0.46 -31.84
C LEU A 37 -23.14 -1.46 -30.71
N ASN A 38 -22.32 -2.47 -30.98
CA ASN A 38 -21.99 -3.55 -30.07
C ASN A 38 -20.51 -3.53 -29.72
N PHE A 39 -20.21 -3.85 -28.48
CA PHE A 39 -18.87 -3.95 -27.93
C PHE A 39 -18.65 -5.33 -27.37
N GLN A 40 -17.48 -5.88 -27.60
CA GLN A 40 -17.00 -7.12 -26.98
C GLN A 40 -15.65 -6.83 -26.35
N TYR A 41 -15.58 -6.91 -25.03
CA TYR A 41 -14.37 -6.77 -24.24
C TYR A 41 -13.92 -8.16 -23.79
N TYR A 42 -12.67 -8.47 -24.00
CA TYR A 42 -12.05 -9.73 -23.61
C TYR A 42 -10.91 -9.43 -22.63
N ASP A 43 -11.03 -9.94 -21.41
CA ASP A 43 -9.98 -9.87 -20.40
C ASP A 43 -8.99 -11.03 -20.65
N LEU A 44 -7.76 -10.72 -21.04
CA LEU A 44 -6.74 -11.74 -21.31
C LEU A 44 -6.05 -12.24 -20.05
N GLU A 45 -6.18 -11.55 -18.91
CA GLU A 45 -5.65 -11.99 -17.62
C GLU A 45 -6.60 -13.00 -16.95
N ASP A 46 -7.92 -12.96 -17.24
CA ASP A 46 -8.93 -13.90 -16.71
C ASP A 46 -9.45 -14.86 -17.81
N ASN A 47 -8.57 -15.71 -18.34
CA ASN A 47 -8.90 -16.74 -19.33
C ASN A 47 -9.72 -16.25 -20.54
N ALA A 48 -9.49 -15.02 -20.98
CA ALA A 48 -10.23 -14.34 -22.04
C ALA A 48 -11.75 -14.25 -21.75
N LYS A 49 -12.10 -13.97 -20.49
CA LYS A 49 -13.49 -13.72 -20.09
C LYS A 49 -14.08 -12.63 -20.94
N LYS A 50 -15.24 -12.91 -21.50
CA LYS A 50 -15.91 -12.05 -22.48
C LYS A 50 -17.04 -11.27 -21.83
N TYR A 51 -17.10 -9.98 -22.12
CA TYR A 51 -18.19 -9.09 -21.79
C TYR A 51 -18.76 -8.52 -23.08
N GLU A 52 -20.10 -8.52 -23.22
CA GLU A 52 -20.81 -8.00 -24.38
C GLU A 52 -21.77 -6.92 -23.91
N PHE A 53 -21.77 -5.77 -24.55
CA PHE A 53 -22.64 -4.65 -24.22
C PHE A 53 -22.82 -3.73 -25.43
N THR A 54 -23.91 -2.98 -25.42
CA THR A 54 -24.23 -1.97 -26.43
C THR A 54 -23.65 -0.60 -26.04
N LEU A 55 -23.70 0.36 -26.98
CA LEU A 55 -23.27 1.73 -26.70
C LEU A 55 -24.10 2.37 -25.56
N GLU A 56 -25.39 2.02 -25.46
CA GLU A 56 -26.30 2.54 -24.43
C GLU A 56 -25.92 1.99 -23.04
N GLU A 57 -25.41 0.78 -22.98
CA GLU A 57 -24.98 0.11 -21.75
C GLU A 57 -23.54 0.43 -21.34
N LEU A 58 -22.77 1.14 -22.16
CA LEU A 58 -21.36 1.42 -21.93
C LEU A 58 -21.09 2.03 -20.55
N THR A 59 -22.00 2.86 -20.04
CA THR A 59 -21.84 3.50 -18.73
C THR A 59 -21.82 2.49 -17.58
N ALA A 60 -22.51 1.35 -17.73
CA ALA A 60 -22.51 0.29 -16.72
C ALA A 60 -21.20 -0.54 -16.72
N TYR A 61 -20.42 -0.46 -17.81
CA TYR A 61 -19.18 -1.21 -18.00
C TYR A 61 -17.93 -0.33 -17.95
N LEU A 62 -18.04 0.93 -17.45
CA LEU A 62 -16.90 1.85 -17.37
C LEU A 62 -15.72 1.31 -16.54
N GLU A 63 -16.00 0.46 -15.57
CA GLU A 63 -14.96 -0.16 -14.74
C GLU A 63 -13.97 -1.00 -15.56
N LEU A 64 -14.41 -1.64 -16.64
CA LEU A 64 -13.55 -2.43 -17.52
C LEU A 64 -12.48 -1.55 -18.22
N PHE A 65 -12.71 -0.25 -18.31
CA PHE A 65 -11.82 0.71 -18.97
C PHE A 65 -10.93 1.48 -18.02
N SER A 66 -10.97 1.17 -16.74
CA SER A 66 -10.19 1.84 -15.70
C SER A 66 -8.69 1.84 -15.98
N SER A 67 -8.15 0.77 -16.54
CA SER A 67 -6.75 0.65 -16.93
C SER A 67 -6.36 1.62 -18.06
N ILE A 68 -7.30 1.97 -18.97
CA ILE A 68 -7.08 2.91 -20.07
C ILE A 68 -7.08 4.35 -19.55
N ALA A 69 -7.88 4.64 -18.53
CA ALA A 69 -7.98 5.95 -17.91
C ALA A 69 -6.81 6.28 -16.97
N GLY A 70 -5.82 5.37 -16.87
CA GLY A 70 -4.68 5.54 -15.94
C GLY A 70 -5.06 5.29 -14.47
N TYR A 71 -6.29 4.90 -14.22
CA TYR A 71 -6.66 4.32 -12.94
C TYR A 71 -6.13 2.89 -12.95
N THR A 72 -5.05 2.64 -12.25
CA THR A 72 -4.82 1.32 -11.72
C THR A 72 -6.05 1.04 -10.86
N THR A 73 -6.92 0.14 -11.30
CA THR A 73 -7.85 -0.51 -10.39
C THR A 73 -6.95 -1.07 -9.29
N VAL A 74 -6.94 -0.39 -8.17
CA VAL A 74 -6.65 -1.08 -6.94
C VAL A 74 -7.80 -2.07 -6.90
N GLU A 75 -7.54 -3.31 -7.33
CA GLU A 75 -8.43 -4.40 -7.01
C GLU A 75 -8.52 -4.34 -5.50
N PHE A 76 -9.66 -3.86 -4.99
CA PHE A 76 -10.11 -4.19 -3.65
C PHE A 76 -10.50 -5.68 -3.70
N ASN A 77 -9.52 -6.51 -4.12
CA ASN A 77 -9.58 -7.93 -3.95
C ASN A 77 -9.77 -8.12 -2.47
N HIS A 78 -11.00 -8.49 -2.11
CA HIS A 78 -11.43 -8.93 -0.79
C HIS A 78 -10.47 -8.38 0.27
N PHE A 79 -10.91 -7.35 1.02
CA PHE A 79 -10.10 -6.78 2.11
C PHE A 79 -9.36 -7.92 2.75
N ASP A 80 -8.06 -8.04 2.45
CA ASP A 80 -7.26 -9.08 3.04
C ASP A 80 -7.54 -9.00 4.53
N PRO A 81 -7.95 -10.07 5.19
CA PRO A 81 -8.27 -10.04 6.63
C PRO A 81 -7.16 -9.36 7.44
N VAL A 82 -5.92 -9.45 6.95
CA VAL A 82 -4.74 -8.75 7.50
C VAL A 82 -4.90 -7.23 7.43
N ASN A 83 -5.42 -6.68 6.33
CA ASN A 83 -5.63 -5.24 6.18
C ASN A 83 -6.74 -4.73 7.10
N ILE A 84 -7.81 -5.52 7.30
CA ILE A 84 -8.89 -5.19 8.23
C ILE A 84 -8.33 -5.15 9.67
N ILE A 85 -7.60 -6.18 10.06
CA ILE A 85 -6.96 -6.26 11.38
C ILE A 85 -5.98 -5.10 11.59
N ALA A 86 -5.19 -4.75 10.59
CA ALA A 86 -4.26 -3.62 10.67
C ALA A 86 -5.01 -2.29 10.86
N ALA A 87 -6.09 -2.06 10.10
CA ALA A 87 -6.93 -0.87 10.24
C ALA A 87 -7.61 -0.79 11.62
N GLU A 88 -8.15 -1.91 12.12
CA GLU A 88 -8.73 -1.97 13.46
C GLU A 88 -7.71 -1.65 14.57
N ARG A 89 -6.49 -2.18 14.45
CA ARG A 89 -5.42 -1.93 15.41
C ARG A 89 -4.98 -0.47 15.39
N MET A 90 -4.85 0.12 14.20
CA MET A 90 -4.53 1.53 14.05
C MET A 90 -5.64 2.40 14.63
N GLY A 91 -6.93 2.05 14.42
CA GLY A 91 -8.07 2.72 15.03
C GLY A 91 -8.08 2.64 16.56
N LYS A 92 -7.73 1.47 17.12
CA LYS A 92 -7.57 1.31 18.57
C LYS A 92 -6.45 2.19 19.12
N LEU A 93 -5.28 2.19 18.47
CA LEU A 93 -4.16 3.03 18.86
C LEU A 93 -4.51 4.52 18.81
N HIS A 94 -5.19 4.97 17.75
CA HIS A 94 -5.73 6.34 17.65
C HIS A 94 -6.60 6.68 18.86
N ASN A 95 -7.56 5.82 19.19
CA ASN A 95 -8.48 6.08 20.30
C ASN A 95 -7.78 6.10 21.66
N TYR A 96 -6.78 5.26 21.88
CA TYR A 96 -5.97 5.26 23.11
C TYR A 96 -5.16 6.54 23.25
N LEU A 97 -4.45 6.96 22.21
CA LEU A 97 -3.66 8.18 22.23
C LEU A 97 -4.55 9.40 22.45
N LYS A 98 -5.72 9.45 21.80
CA LYS A 98 -6.70 10.51 22.01
C LYS A 98 -7.23 10.53 23.45
N ALA A 99 -7.48 9.37 24.05
CA ALA A 99 -7.94 9.26 25.42
C ALA A 99 -6.87 9.72 26.45
N SER A 100 -5.59 9.72 26.08
CA SER A 100 -4.48 10.27 26.87
C SER A 100 -4.18 11.76 26.57
N ASN A 101 -5.12 12.48 25.95
CA ASN A 101 -4.98 13.87 25.51
C ASN A 101 -3.90 14.11 24.44
N TYR A 102 -3.47 13.04 23.73
CA TYR A 102 -2.60 13.15 22.58
C TYR A 102 -3.47 13.25 21.33
N GLU A 103 -3.77 14.47 20.88
CA GLU A 103 -4.77 14.70 19.83
C GLU A 103 -4.33 15.77 18.81
N GLY A 104 -5.13 15.95 17.76
CA GLY A 104 -4.87 16.92 16.69
C GLY A 104 -3.71 16.52 15.79
N HIS A 105 -3.03 17.53 15.23
CA HIS A 105 -1.94 17.34 14.28
C HIS A 105 -0.81 16.40 14.80
N PRO A 106 -0.34 16.48 16.06
CA PRO A 106 0.67 15.55 16.58
C PRO A 106 0.23 14.08 16.49
N LEU A 107 -1.02 13.77 16.83
CA LEU A 107 -1.57 12.43 16.75
C LEU A 107 -1.60 11.91 15.30
N GLU A 108 -2.10 12.72 14.38
CA GLU A 108 -2.18 12.37 12.96
C GLU A 108 -0.79 12.07 12.39
N MET A 109 0.16 12.97 12.62
CA MET A 109 1.55 12.80 12.16
C MET A 109 2.22 11.58 12.78
N TYR A 110 1.96 11.30 14.05
CA TYR A 110 2.49 10.13 14.74
C TYR A 110 2.02 8.83 14.10
N LEU A 111 0.73 8.72 13.82
CA LEU A 111 0.12 7.56 13.16
C LEU A 111 0.63 7.39 11.72
N VAL A 112 0.78 8.50 10.97
CA VAL A 112 1.35 8.47 9.61
C VAL A 112 2.79 7.97 9.63
N ARG A 113 3.61 8.39 10.59
CA ARG A 113 4.99 7.91 10.76
C ARG A 113 5.06 6.42 11.09
N LEU A 114 4.17 5.95 11.98
CA LEU A 114 4.07 4.52 12.28
C LEU A 114 3.66 3.72 11.05
N LEU A 115 2.64 4.18 10.34
CA LEU A 115 2.17 3.53 9.11
C LEU A 115 3.30 3.45 8.07
N PHE A 116 4.06 4.55 7.91
CA PHE A 116 5.24 4.55 7.04
C PHE A 116 6.26 3.50 7.48
N CYS A 117 6.59 3.42 8.78
CA CYS A 117 7.56 2.45 9.27
C CYS A 117 7.12 1.00 8.99
N PHE A 118 5.85 0.66 9.22
CA PHE A 118 5.31 -0.66 8.91
C PHE A 118 5.34 -0.94 7.40
N PHE A 119 4.93 0.03 6.58
CA PHE A 119 4.97 -0.12 5.13
C PHE A 119 6.41 -0.29 4.61
N ALA A 120 7.35 0.52 5.10
CA ALA A 120 8.74 0.46 4.70
C ALA A 120 9.41 -0.88 5.08
N ASP A 121 9.02 -1.44 6.23
CA ASP A 121 9.47 -2.75 6.71
C ASP A 121 8.96 -3.88 5.82
N ALA A 122 7.68 -3.83 5.44
CA ALA A 122 7.04 -4.84 4.59
C ALA A 122 7.46 -4.75 3.11
N SER A 123 7.66 -3.53 2.58
CA SER A 123 7.95 -3.29 1.16
C SER A 123 9.43 -3.39 0.79
N GLY A 124 10.32 -3.59 1.76
CA GLY A 124 11.77 -3.65 1.52
C GLY A 124 12.41 -2.28 1.25
N ILE A 125 11.77 -1.18 1.65
CA ILE A 125 12.38 0.16 1.69
C ILE A 125 13.50 0.18 2.74
N PHE A 126 13.32 -0.51 3.86
CA PHE A 126 14.41 -0.76 4.79
C PHE A 126 15.32 -1.87 4.23
N PRO A 127 16.66 -1.72 4.35
CA PRO A 127 17.63 -2.63 3.72
C PRO A 127 17.48 -4.09 4.14
N GLU A 128 17.09 -4.34 5.39
CA GLU A 128 16.84 -5.66 5.94
C GLU A 128 15.31 -5.81 6.18
N LYS A 129 14.77 -6.99 5.89
CA LYS A 129 13.37 -7.28 6.20
C LYS A 129 13.15 -7.28 7.71
N ASN A 130 12.01 -6.75 8.12
CA ASN A 130 11.61 -6.70 9.52
C ASN A 130 12.55 -5.88 10.43
N THR A 131 13.31 -4.92 9.89
CA THR A 131 14.21 -4.06 10.68
C THR A 131 13.47 -3.33 11.79
N PHE A 132 12.34 -2.69 11.44
CA PHE A 132 11.52 -1.95 12.40
C PHE A 132 10.89 -2.87 13.45
N THR A 133 10.30 -3.95 12.99
CA THR A 133 9.63 -4.95 13.83
C THR A 133 10.60 -5.61 14.79
N HIS A 134 11.76 -6.05 14.29
CA HIS A 134 12.79 -6.66 15.13
C HIS A 134 13.37 -5.67 16.14
N TYR A 135 13.59 -4.42 15.73
CA TYR A 135 14.08 -3.41 16.65
C TYR A 135 13.11 -3.22 17.82
N ILE A 136 11.81 -3.00 17.53
CA ILE A 136 10.80 -2.84 18.59
C ILE A 136 10.72 -4.09 19.48
N ALA A 137 10.63 -5.28 18.90
CA ALA A 137 10.49 -6.51 19.66
C ALA A 137 11.69 -6.80 20.61
N ASN A 138 12.91 -6.42 20.19
CA ASN A 138 14.12 -6.75 20.95
C ASN A 138 14.59 -5.64 21.89
N ARG A 139 14.13 -4.39 21.67
CA ARG A 139 14.64 -3.21 22.39
C ARG A 139 13.63 -2.56 23.30
N THR A 140 12.35 -2.93 23.22
CA THR A 140 11.31 -2.35 24.08
C THR A 140 10.84 -3.33 25.13
N ASN A 141 10.45 -2.79 26.27
CA ASN A 141 9.86 -3.57 27.34
C ASN A 141 8.47 -4.09 26.94
N ALA A 142 8.12 -5.27 27.44
CA ALA A 142 6.83 -5.89 27.14
C ALA A 142 5.62 -5.08 27.63
N ASP A 143 5.82 -4.19 28.63
CA ASP A 143 4.79 -3.27 29.13
C ASP A 143 4.67 -1.97 28.32
N GLY A 144 5.57 -1.76 27.34
CA GLY A 144 5.57 -0.59 26.45
C GLY A 144 6.01 0.72 27.09
N SER A 145 6.48 0.69 28.33
CA SER A 145 6.87 1.89 29.09
C SER A 145 7.95 2.75 28.40
N ASP A 146 8.80 2.11 27.59
CA ASP A 146 9.90 2.74 26.86
C ASP A 146 9.64 2.85 25.34
N LEU A 147 8.51 2.36 24.85
CA LEU A 147 8.18 2.34 23.42
C LEU A 147 8.25 3.74 22.78
N ALA A 148 7.73 4.74 23.47
CA ALA A 148 7.75 6.13 22.96
C ALA A 148 9.18 6.65 22.77
N LEU A 149 10.10 6.32 23.67
CA LEU A 149 11.51 6.66 23.57
C LEU A 149 12.13 6.02 22.33
N HIS A 150 11.93 4.71 22.15
CA HIS A 150 12.49 3.97 21.02
C HIS A 150 11.93 4.43 19.68
N LEU A 151 10.62 4.72 19.59
CA LEU A 151 10.02 5.31 18.39
C LEU A 151 10.59 6.70 18.10
N GLY A 152 10.81 7.52 19.12
CA GLY A 152 11.48 8.81 18.96
C GLY A 152 12.89 8.70 18.39
N LEU A 153 13.68 7.71 18.87
CA LEU A 153 15.02 7.43 18.35
C LEU A 153 15.00 6.98 16.90
N ILE A 154 14.04 6.13 16.52
CA ILE A 154 13.87 5.71 15.11
C ILE A 154 13.50 6.92 14.25
N PHE A 155 12.52 7.73 14.64
CA PHE A 155 12.09 8.90 13.88
C PHE A 155 13.22 9.93 13.71
N ASP A 156 14.02 10.16 14.76
CA ASP A 156 15.19 11.04 14.68
C ASP A 156 16.27 10.47 13.73
N THR A 157 16.45 9.15 13.74
CA THR A 157 17.40 8.47 12.83
C THR A 157 16.93 8.54 11.37
N LEU A 158 15.65 8.31 11.10
CA LEU A 158 15.05 8.42 9.77
C LEU A 158 15.12 9.86 9.23
N ASN A 159 15.11 10.87 10.10
CA ASN A 159 15.22 12.28 9.73
C ASN A 159 16.65 12.75 9.42
N LYS A 160 17.67 12.00 9.80
CA LYS A 160 19.07 12.43 9.68
C LYS A 160 19.84 11.60 8.67
N PRO A 161 20.53 12.24 7.70
CA PRO A 161 21.44 11.53 6.83
C PRO A 161 22.62 10.95 7.66
N PRO A 162 23.25 9.86 7.20
CA PRO A 162 24.27 9.13 7.97
C PRO A 162 25.39 10.00 8.53
N GLU A 163 25.84 11.00 7.78
CA GLU A 163 26.89 11.94 8.15
C GLU A 163 26.52 12.92 9.27
N ALA A 164 25.20 13.15 9.46
CA ALA A 164 24.69 14.02 10.51
C ALA A 164 24.28 13.25 11.80
N ARG A 165 24.44 11.92 11.81
CA ARG A 165 24.11 11.08 12.96
C ARG A 165 25.25 11.09 13.99
N LEU A 166 24.89 10.80 15.24
CA LEU A 166 25.87 10.63 16.30
C LEU A 166 26.81 9.44 15.97
N LYS A 167 28.11 9.61 16.19
CA LYS A 167 29.13 8.57 15.94
C LYS A 167 28.92 7.32 16.80
N ASN A 168 28.40 7.51 18.01
CA ASN A 168 28.08 6.46 18.99
C ASN A 168 26.61 6.00 18.92
N LEU A 169 25.91 6.24 17.79
CA LEU A 169 24.57 5.72 17.60
C LEU A 169 24.58 4.19 17.67
N ASP A 170 23.54 3.61 18.29
CA ASP A 170 23.34 2.17 18.36
C ASP A 170 23.35 1.52 16.97
N ASP A 171 23.97 0.35 16.84
CA ASP A 171 24.15 -0.31 15.54
C ASP A 171 22.83 -0.76 14.91
N ASP A 172 21.83 -1.11 15.72
CA ASP A 172 20.50 -1.43 15.20
C ASP A 172 19.78 -0.19 14.68
N LEU A 173 20.01 1.00 15.28
CA LEU A 173 19.48 2.26 14.74
C LEU A 173 20.19 2.67 13.45
N LYS A 174 21.48 2.36 13.28
CA LYS A 174 22.22 2.66 12.03
C LYS A 174 21.65 1.94 10.82
N LYS A 175 20.93 0.83 11.00
CA LYS A 175 20.28 0.06 9.93
C LYS A 175 19.15 0.82 9.26
N PHE A 176 18.52 1.80 9.95
CA PHE A 176 17.46 2.61 9.37
C PHE A 176 18.02 3.59 8.33
N PRO A 177 17.44 3.66 7.12
CA PRO A 177 17.87 4.60 6.09
C PRO A 177 17.50 6.05 6.45
N TYR A 178 18.07 7.00 5.73
CA TYR A 178 17.57 8.38 5.75
C TYR A 178 16.34 8.51 4.84
N VAL A 179 15.28 9.10 5.38
CA VAL A 179 14.03 9.35 4.64
C VAL A 179 13.94 10.84 4.33
N ASN A 180 14.26 11.19 3.09
CA ASN A 180 14.11 12.56 2.61
C ASN A 180 12.62 12.84 2.32
N GLY A 181 12.11 14.04 2.63
CA GLY A 181 10.73 14.42 2.30
C GLY A 181 9.94 15.10 3.43
N GLY A 182 10.59 15.39 4.56
CA GLY A 182 10.00 16.19 5.64
C GLY A 182 9.06 15.45 6.58
N LEU A 183 8.67 14.19 6.29
CA LEU A 183 7.77 13.41 7.15
C LEU A 183 8.25 13.33 8.61
N PHE A 184 9.56 13.22 8.82
CA PHE A 184 10.17 13.09 10.14
C PHE A 184 10.80 14.39 10.64
N ALA A 185 10.74 15.50 9.88
CA ALA A 185 11.43 16.73 10.21
C ALA A 185 10.81 17.48 11.41
N GLU A 186 9.49 17.42 11.53
CA GLU A 186 8.80 18.06 12.65
C GLU A 186 9.04 17.30 13.96
N ARG A 187 9.34 18.04 15.03
CA ARG A 187 9.48 17.46 16.36
C ARG A 187 8.09 17.32 16.99
N LEU A 188 7.65 16.09 17.15
CA LEU A 188 6.39 15.80 17.80
C LEU A 188 6.58 15.67 19.32
N GLU A 189 5.54 15.97 20.08
CA GLU A 189 5.48 15.61 21.49
C GLU A 189 5.58 14.11 21.66
N THR A 190 6.17 13.67 22.77
CA THR A 190 6.32 12.25 23.06
C THR A 190 4.97 11.65 23.46
N ALA A 191 4.46 10.70 22.70
CA ALA A 191 3.26 9.96 23.07
C ALA A 191 3.55 9.09 24.28
N ALA A 192 2.63 9.03 25.26
CA ALA A 192 2.75 8.14 26.40
C ALA A 192 2.07 6.81 26.10
N PHE A 193 2.80 5.72 26.30
CA PHE A 193 2.27 4.36 26.24
C PHE A 193 2.31 3.74 27.64
N ASP A 194 1.30 2.98 27.96
CA ASP A 194 1.23 2.18 29.18
C ASP A 194 0.77 0.74 28.84
N SER A 195 0.78 -0.14 29.82
CA SER A 195 0.37 -1.54 29.65
C SER A 195 -1.11 -1.72 29.20
N LYS A 196 -1.92 -0.65 29.28
CA LYS A 196 -3.31 -0.66 28.82
C LYS A 196 -3.43 -0.14 27.39
N THR A 197 -2.46 0.66 26.94
CA THR A 197 -2.39 1.27 25.61
C THR A 197 -1.86 0.31 24.55
N LEU A 198 -1.02 -0.64 24.97
CA LEU A 198 -0.55 -1.69 24.08
C LEU A 198 -1.59 -2.80 24.03
N PRO A 199 -2.05 -3.20 22.83
CA PRO A 199 -2.71 -4.48 22.72
C PRO A 199 -1.75 -5.57 23.21
N PRO A 200 -2.25 -6.64 23.86
CA PRO A 200 -1.40 -7.74 24.35
C PRO A 200 -0.45 -8.22 23.23
N PRO A 201 0.70 -8.83 23.52
CA PRO A 201 1.81 -9.11 22.60
C PRO A 201 1.48 -10.11 21.51
N SER A 202 0.37 -9.91 20.85
CA SER A 202 -0.08 -10.56 19.63
C SER A 202 -0.12 -9.54 18.48
N PHE A 203 0.98 -8.78 18.30
CA PHE A 203 1.30 -8.30 16.97
C PHE A 203 1.87 -9.52 16.23
N PRO A 204 1.08 -10.29 15.48
CA PRO A 204 1.68 -11.16 14.51
C PRO A 204 2.13 -10.25 13.36
N LEU A 205 3.39 -9.89 13.43
CA LEU A 205 4.15 -9.52 12.27
C LEU A 205 4.82 -10.81 11.81
N ALA A 206 4.04 -11.71 11.28
CA ALA A 206 4.48 -12.85 10.50
C ALA A 206 3.51 -13.01 9.33
#